data_228332da8fdea126af06b73fccf5c402
#
_entry.id   228332da8fdea126af06b73fccf5c402
#
_cell.length_a   1.000
_cell.length_b   1.000
_cell.length_c   1.000
_cell.angle_alpha   90.00
_cell.angle_beta   90.00
_cell.angle_gamma   90.00
#
_symmetry.space_group_name_H-M   'P 1'
#
loop_
_entity.id
_entity.type
_entity.pdbx_description
1 polymer ?
#
loop_
_entity_poly.entity_id
_entity_poly.type
_entity_poly.pdbx_seq_one_letter_code
_entity_poly.pdbx_strand_id
1 'polypeptide(L)'
;MGWNQKRNEVALTVRMTENARRDFPSPNGTLSPPPGRPNWAGRGDLPLIYLGWGQRDFASDPLPRHVDPGTNYFVLLRGSVSMVSDEGVRTLRAPAALVIEPGFPFGIRQNAIKPVEILVWVWRGRPEVPELRSTNEGFSLLPLTHSPLDFLARVHVQCRKEVSLADASVPATLVALRTLMEVELLRASRATPAAGDIRWALTQSWLGKNLALRATVPALCDYLGMAPSTLSRFFLDQAGTTPGKYFRQLKLDEARRLIEQDGWQVKAAAHHLGYKHANDLSRALRTFGEKDAPPPSVQA
;
A
#
# COMPACT_ATOMS: atom_id res chain seq x y z
N MET A 1 8.68 41.74 6.69
CA MET A 1 8.68 41.07 5.39
C MET A 1 8.35 39.60 5.63
N GLY A 2 7.09 39.25 5.40
CA GLY A 2 6.56 37.92 5.72
C GLY A 2 6.73 36.96 4.56
N TRP A 3 7.38 35.84 4.79
CA TRP A 3 7.43 34.72 3.88
C TRP A 3 6.22 33.82 4.12
N ASN A 4 5.30 33.87 3.20
CA ASN A 4 4.06 33.09 3.19
C ASN A 4 4.36 31.71 2.57
N GLN A 5 4.55 30.69 3.41
CA GLN A 5 4.69 29.29 2.98
C GLN A 5 3.31 28.73 2.68
N LYS A 6 2.87 28.82 1.43
CA LYS A 6 1.73 28.05 0.93
C LYS A 6 2.14 26.57 0.85
N ARG A 7 1.71 25.77 1.81
CA ARG A 7 1.70 24.32 1.71
C ARG A 7 0.74 23.92 0.60
N ASN A 8 1.25 23.25 -0.42
CA ASN A 8 0.42 22.56 -1.41
C ASN A 8 -0.17 21.31 -0.75
N GLU A 9 -1.33 21.46 -0.14
CA GLU A 9 -2.20 20.33 0.19
C GLU A 9 -2.77 19.78 -1.12
N VAL A 10 -2.24 18.65 -1.56
CA VAL A 10 -2.93 17.81 -2.56
C VAL A 10 -3.98 17.01 -1.81
N ALA A 11 -5.08 17.66 -1.49
CA ALA A 11 -6.28 17.03 -0.98
C ALA A 11 -6.95 16.24 -2.12
N LEU A 12 -6.67 14.95 -2.24
CA LEU A 12 -7.47 14.01 -3.02
C LEU A 12 -8.73 13.65 -2.21
N THR A 13 -9.70 14.53 -2.21
CA THR A 13 -11.03 14.24 -1.67
C THR A 13 -11.80 13.40 -2.69
N VAL A 14 -11.80 12.10 -2.50
CA VAL A 14 -12.70 11.20 -3.22
C VAL A 14 -14.04 11.21 -2.48
N ARG A 15 -15.10 11.74 -3.12
CA ARG A 15 -16.47 11.64 -2.60
C ARG A 15 -16.88 10.18 -2.50
N MET A 16 -17.30 9.76 -1.32
CA MET A 16 -17.84 8.43 -1.07
C MET A 16 -19.22 8.29 -1.71
N THR A 17 -19.43 7.22 -2.47
CA THR A 17 -20.77 6.73 -2.77
C THR A 17 -21.32 5.97 -1.57
N GLU A 18 -22.63 6.07 -1.31
CA GLU A 18 -23.34 5.46 -0.16
C GLU A 18 -23.15 3.94 -0.03
N ASN A 19 -22.79 3.24 -1.10
CA ASN A 19 -22.54 1.80 -1.11
C ASN A 19 -21.28 1.37 -0.34
N ALA A 20 -20.30 2.24 -0.13
CA ALA A 20 -19.10 1.90 0.63
C ALA A 20 -19.35 1.67 2.13
N ARG A 21 -20.51 2.10 2.65
CA ARG A 21 -20.89 1.94 4.07
C ARG A 21 -21.53 0.59 4.39
N ARG A 22 -21.99 -0.17 3.39
CA ARG A 22 -22.79 -1.40 3.62
C ARG A 22 -21.98 -2.68 3.83
N ASP A 23 -20.70 -2.70 3.48
CA ASP A 23 -19.90 -3.94 3.42
C ASP A 23 -19.05 -4.21 4.68
N PHE A 24 -19.13 -3.38 5.70
CA PHE A 24 -18.36 -3.60 6.93
C PHE A 24 -19.28 -3.73 8.14
N PRO A 25 -19.18 -4.84 8.90
CA PRO A 25 -19.92 -4.97 10.16
C PRO A 25 -19.50 -3.89 11.17
N SER A 26 -20.45 -3.50 12.03
CA SER A 26 -20.24 -2.48 13.07
C SER A 26 -19.01 -2.74 13.95
N PRO A 27 -18.35 -1.68 14.47
CA PRO A 27 -17.01 -1.74 15.05
C PRO A 27 -16.92 -2.28 16.48
N ASN A 28 -17.68 -3.30 16.86
CA ASN A 28 -17.76 -3.80 18.23
C ASN A 28 -16.87 -5.01 18.51
N GLY A 29 -15.70 -5.14 17.89
CA GLY A 29 -14.83 -6.26 18.19
C GLY A 29 -13.35 -5.94 17.93
N THR A 30 -12.51 -6.18 18.95
CA THR A 30 -11.09 -6.40 18.74
C THR A 30 -10.96 -7.69 17.94
N LEU A 31 -10.51 -7.64 16.70
CA LEU A 31 -10.25 -8.84 15.93
C LEU A 31 -8.97 -9.49 16.44
N SER A 32 -9.06 -10.78 16.70
CA SER A 32 -7.85 -11.59 16.85
C SER A 32 -7.05 -11.54 15.55
N PRO A 33 -5.71 -11.54 15.63
CA PRO A 33 -4.89 -11.68 14.44
C PRO A 33 -5.33 -12.87 13.59
N PRO A 34 -5.11 -12.85 12.28
CA PRO A 34 -5.47 -13.97 11.42
C PRO A 34 -4.92 -15.29 11.95
N PRO A 35 -5.67 -16.41 11.83
CA PRO A 35 -5.23 -17.72 12.29
C PRO A 35 -3.81 -18.04 11.80
N GLY A 36 -2.97 -18.63 12.66
CA GLY A 36 -1.61 -18.99 12.36
C GLY A 36 -0.58 -17.84 12.39
N ARG A 37 -0.98 -16.61 12.75
CA ARG A 37 -0.03 -15.51 12.94
C ARG A 37 0.35 -15.34 14.42
N PRO A 38 1.65 -15.12 14.69
CA PRO A 38 2.12 -14.89 16.04
C PRO A 38 1.48 -13.66 16.69
N ASN A 39 0.99 -13.84 17.89
CA ASN A 39 0.28 -12.84 18.66
C ASN A 39 0.69 -12.94 20.14
N TRP A 40 1.03 -11.82 20.70
CA TRP A 40 1.46 -11.69 22.10
C TRP A 40 0.55 -10.75 22.90
N ALA A 41 -0.69 -10.56 22.46
CA ALA A 41 -1.64 -9.68 23.17
C ALA A 41 -1.86 -10.09 24.63
N GLY A 42 -1.84 -11.41 24.94
CA GLY A 42 -1.93 -11.96 26.28
C GLY A 42 -0.65 -11.83 27.11
N ARG A 43 0.49 -11.48 26.53
CA ARG A 43 1.77 -11.32 27.19
C ARG A 43 1.95 -9.87 27.64
N GLY A 44 1.49 -9.52 28.84
CA GLY A 44 1.59 -8.16 29.37
C GLY A 44 3.00 -7.65 29.62
N ASP A 45 3.97 -8.56 29.70
CA ASP A 45 5.40 -8.29 29.84
C ASP A 45 6.07 -7.81 28.53
N LEU A 46 5.43 -8.05 27.37
CA LEU A 46 5.99 -7.63 26.07
C LEU A 46 5.36 -6.31 25.58
N PRO A 47 6.18 -5.39 25.08
CA PRO A 47 5.69 -4.15 24.47
C PRO A 47 5.09 -4.38 23.07
N LEU A 48 5.36 -5.52 22.44
CA LEU A 48 4.88 -5.92 21.12
C LEU A 48 3.67 -6.84 21.24
N ILE A 49 2.60 -6.54 20.50
CA ILE A 49 1.34 -7.30 20.49
C ILE A 49 1.26 -8.26 19.30
N TYR A 50 1.64 -7.79 18.10
CA TYR A 50 1.47 -8.54 16.87
C TYR A 50 2.56 -8.21 15.85
N LEU A 51 2.91 -9.19 15.03
CA LEU A 51 3.74 -9.06 13.84
C LEU A 51 3.06 -9.69 12.63
N GLY A 52 2.99 -8.94 11.53
CA GLY A 52 2.52 -9.42 10.24
C GLY A 52 3.58 -9.18 9.16
N TRP A 53 3.69 -10.10 8.18
CA TRP A 53 4.66 -9.94 7.07
C TRP A 53 4.30 -10.78 5.87
N GLY A 54 4.93 -10.46 4.74
CA GLY A 54 4.85 -11.21 3.49
C GLY A 54 3.71 -10.78 2.61
N GLN A 55 3.36 -11.63 1.66
CA GLN A 55 2.30 -11.34 0.71
C GLN A 55 0.90 -11.47 1.34
N ARG A 56 0.02 -10.57 0.95
CA ARG A 56 -1.40 -10.53 1.34
C ARG A 56 -2.27 -10.24 0.13
N ASP A 57 -3.38 -10.90 0.07
CA ASP A 57 -4.45 -10.64 -0.92
C ASP A 57 -5.67 -10.05 -0.20
N PHE A 58 -5.67 -8.73 -0.03
CA PHE A 58 -6.81 -8.02 0.56
C PHE A 58 -7.97 -7.82 -0.42
N ALA A 59 -7.90 -8.36 -1.65
CA ALA A 59 -9.03 -8.40 -2.56
C ALA A 59 -9.92 -9.61 -2.25
N SER A 60 -9.31 -10.78 -2.03
CA SER A 60 -10.04 -12.01 -1.67
C SER A 60 -10.29 -12.15 -0.17
N ASP A 61 -9.39 -11.60 0.68
CA ASP A 61 -9.47 -11.65 2.14
C ASP A 61 -9.22 -10.24 2.72
N PRO A 62 -10.18 -9.32 2.59
CA PRO A 62 -10.06 -7.98 3.12
C PRO A 62 -9.97 -8.01 4.65
N LEU A 63 -9.14 -7.16 5.22
CA LEU A 63 -9.11 -6.94 6.65
C LEU A 63 -10.36 -6.16 7.04
N PRO A 64 -11.32 -6.77 7.74
CA PRO A 64 -12.54 -6.09 8.13
C PRO A 64 -12.23 -4.97 9.12
N ARG A 65 -13.18 -4.07 9.28
CA ARG A 65 -13.04 -2.97 10.22
C ARG A 65 -12.87 -3.48 11.64
N HIS A 66 -11.82 -3.05 12.30
CA HIS A 66 -11.46 -3.45 13.67
C HIS A 66 -10.69 -2.32 14.36
N VAL A 67 -10.41 -2.54 15.62
CA VAL A 67 -9.64 -1.65 16.48
C VAL A 67 -8.46 -2.42 17.05
N ASP A 68 -7.25 -1.89 16.87
CA ASP A 68 -6.07 -2.45 17.54
C ASP A 68 -5.89 -1.86 18.94
N PRO A 69 -5.48 -2.69 19.93
CA PRO A 69 -5.25 -2.24 21.31
C PRO A 69 -3.95 -1.45 21.46
N GLY A 70 -3.17 -1.31 20.42
CA GLY A 70 -1.90 -0.62 20.37
C GLY A 70 -1.72 0.16 19.08
N THR A 71 -0.57 0.84 18.94
CA THR A 71 -0.22 1.52 17.69
C THR A 71 0.11 0.50 16.61
N ASN A 72 -0.61 0.57 15.49
CA ASN A 72 -0.35 -0.24 14.32
C ASN A 72 0.55 0.52 13.33
N TYR A 73 1.68 -0.08 12.98
CA TYR A 73 2.59 0.36 11.93
C TYR A 73 2.42 -0.59 10.75
N PHE A 74 1.71 -0.15 9.74
CA PHE A 74 1.47 -0.90 8.51
C PHE A 74 2.38 -0.34 7.41
N VAL A 75 3.41 -1.08 7.04
CA VAL A 75 4.35 -0.70 5.97
C VAL A 75 4.01 -1.50 4.72
N LEU A 76 3.67 -0.79 3.65
CA LEU A 76 3.39 -1.33 2.33
C LEU A 76 4.68 -1.31 1.51
N LEU A 77 5.25 -2.49 1.25
CA LEU A 77 6.50 -2.66 0.50
C LEU A 77 6.25 -2.69 -1.00
N ARG A 78 5.14 -3.34 -1.43
CA ARG A 78 4.74 -3.44 -2.84
C ARG A 78 3.23 -3.42 -2.99
N GLY A 79 2.76 -2.84 -4.09
CA GLY A 79 1.35 -2.81 -4.47
C GLY A 79 0.59 -1.59 -3.98
N SER A 80 -0.73 -1.74 -3.84
CA SER A 80 -1.64 -0.66 -3.44
C SER A 80 -2.79 -1.23 -2.63
N VAL A 81 -3.15 -0.55 -1.55
CA VAL A 81 -4.30 -0.89 -0.70
C VAL A 81 -5.13 0.36 -0.41
N SER A 82 -6.37 0.15 0.03
CA SER A 82 -7.23 1.21 0.55
C SER A 82 -7.50 0.96 2.02
N MET A 83 -7.14 1.91 2.88
CA MET A 83 -7.61 1.97 4.25
C MET A 83 -9.02 2.56 4.27
N VAL A 84 -9.93 1.94 4.99
CA VAL A 84 -11.32 2.36 5.17
C VAL A 84 -11.54 2.70 6.63
N SER A 85 -12.02 3.92 6.90
CA SER A 85 -12.36 4.41 8.25
C SER A 85 -13.66 5.20 8.20
N ASP A 86 -14.10 5.73 9.34
CA ASP A 86 -15.26 6.66 9.41
C ASP A 86 -15.01 7.97 8.65
N GLU A 87 -13.75 8.36 8.54
CA GLU A 87 -13.35 9.57 7.82
C GLU A 87 -13.30 9.37 6.29
N GLY A 88 -13.51 8.15 5.81
CA GLY A 88 -13.53 7.80 4.40
C GLY A 88 -12.51 6.76 4.00
N VAL A 89 -12.18 6.76 2.71
CA VAL A 89 -11.24 5.83 2.09
C VAL A 89 -9.95 6.56 1.74
N ARG A 90 -8.82 6.04 2.20
CA ARG A 90 -7.48 6.54 1.85
C ARG A 90 -6.71 5.45 1.09
N THR A 91 -6.27 5.74 -0.10
CA THR A 91 -5.46 4.81 -0.90
C THR A 91 -3.98 5.00 -0.60
N LEU A 92 -3.32 3.89 -0.24
CA LEU A 92 -1.87 3.82 -0.10
C LEU A 92 -1.28 3.16 -1.33
N ARG A 93 -0.16 3.71 -1.79
CA ARG A 93 0.68 3.11 -2.83
C ARG A 93 2.08 2.92 -2.28
N ALA A 94 2.64 1.73 -2.48
CA ALA A 94 3.99 1.42 -2.04
C ALA A 94 5.05 2.28 -2.76
N PRO A 95 6.15 2.64 -2.08
CA PRO A 95 6.39 2.39 -0.67
C PRO A 95 5.73 3.45 0.23
N ALA A 96 5.03 3.00 1.25
CA ALA A 96 4.34 3.89 2.19
C ALA A 96 4.15 3.21 3.54
N ALA A 97 3.94 4.00 4.58
CA ALA A 97 3.54 3.49 5.89
C ALA A 97 2.29 4.21 6.40
N LEU A 98 1.47 3.46 7.14
CA LEU A 98 0.43 4.00 8.01
C LEU A 98 0.87 3.79 9.44
N VAL A 99 0.76 4.83 10.24
CA VAL A 99 0.85 4.77 11.70
C VAL A 99 -0.53 5.04 12.23
N ILE A 100 -1.19 4.02 12.79
CA ILE A 100 -2.57 4.08 13.25
C ILE A 100 -2.57 4.04 14.77
N GLU A 101 -3.24 5.01 15.39
CA GLU A 101 -3.27 5.14 16.84
C GLU A 101 -4.12 4.05 17.51
N PRO A 102 -3.82 3.73 18.80
CA PRO A 102 -4.63 2.80 19.55
C PRO A 102 -6.10 3.24 19.60
N GLY A 103 -7.00 2.32 19.35
CA GLY A 103 -8.43 2.60 19.43
C GLY A 103 -9.06 3.22 18.18
N PHE A 104 -8.28 3.50 17.13
CA PHE A 104 -8.83 4.03 15.88
C PHE A 104 -9.41 2.89 15.02
N PRO A 105 -10.70 2.98 14.60
CA PRO A 105 -11.34 1.95 13.80
C PRO A 105 -10.92 2.03 12.33
N PHE A 106 -10.35 0.96 11.78
CA PHE A 106 -9.95 0.90 10.38
C PHE A 106 -10.11 -0.50 9.79
N GLY A 107 -10.18 -0.57 8.48
CA GLY A 107 -10.11 -1.81 7.70
C GLY A 107 -9.18 -1.61 6.50
N ILE A 108 -8.71 -2.72 5.92
CA ILE A 108 -7.86 -2.69 4.71
C ILE A 108 -8.54 -3.53 3.64
N ARG A 109 -8.65 -2.97 2.44
CA ARG A 109 -9.09 -3.67 1.23
C ARG A 109 -8.16 -3.35 0.07
N GLN A 110 -8.24 -4.17 -0.95
CA GLN A 110 -7.45 -4.02 -2.17
C GLN A 110 -8.39 -4.13 -3.37
N ASN A 111 -8.17 -3.27 -4.37
CA ASN A 111 -8.95 -3.30 -5.60
C ASN A 111 -8.21 -4.01 -6.75
N ALA A 112 -6.91 -4.31 -6.56
CA ALA A 112 -6.08 -4.99 -7.55
C ALA A 112 -5.97 -6.49 -7.22
N ILE A 113 -5.93 -7.34 -8.25
CA ILE A 113 -5.86 -8.80 -8.11
C ILE A 113 -4.49 -9.29 -7.62
N LYS A 114 -3.43 -8.47 -7.72
CA LYS A 114 -2.08 -8.88 -7.30
C LYS A 114 -1.89 -8.74 -5.81
N PRO A 115 -1.37 -9.77 -5.12
CA PRO A 115 -1.02 -9.66 -3.71
C PRO A 115 -0.10 -8.48 -3.45
N VAL A 116 -0.29 -7.84 -2.30
CA VAL A 116 0.59 -6.80 -1.80
C VAL A 116 1.63 -7.41 -0.86
N GLU A 117 2.77 -6.76 -0.72
CA GLU A 117 3.80 -7.17 0.24
C GLU A 117 3.86 -6.16 1.38
N ILE A 118 3.77 -6.66 2.62
CA ILE A 118 3.63 -5.84 3.81
C ILE A 118 4.57 -6.26 4.94
N LEU A 119 4.83 -5.29 5.85
CA LEU A 119 5.30 -5.52 7.20
C LEU A 119 4.33 -4.81 8.15
N VAL A 120 3.98 -5.49 9.24
CA VAL A 120 3.09 -4.94 10.26
C VAL A 120 3.68 -5.16 11.64
N TRP A 121 3.61 -4.13 12.46
CA TRP A 121 3.85 -4.21 13.91
C TRP A 121 2.65 -3.59 14.64
N VAL A 122 2.23 -4.22 15.71
CA VAL A 122 1.30 -3.61 16.67
C VAL A 122 2.01 -3.53 18.01
N TRP A 123 2.27 -2.31 18.46
CA TRP A 123 2.99 -2.04 19.70
C TRP A 123 2.04 -1.48 20.76
N ARG A 124 2.25 -1.85 22.03
CA ARG A 124 1.50 -1.25 23.13
C ARG A 124 1.78 0.23 23.25
N GLY A 125 0.74 1.00 23.60
CA GLY A 125 0.84 2.45 23.76
C GLY A 125 0.95 3.23 22.45
N ARG A 126 1.13 4.53 22.58
CA ARG A 126 1.32 5.46 21.46
C ARG A 126 2.76 5.46 20.96
N PRO A 127 3.05 6.03 19.76
CA PRO A 127 4.42 6.19 19.27
C PRO A 127 5.34 6.83 20.31
N GLU A 128 6.56 6.31 20.45
CA GLU A 128 7.59 6.91 21.31
C GLU A 128 8.08 8.25 20.70
N VAL A 129 8.18 8.29 19.36
CA VAL A 129 8.51 9.50 18.60
C VAL A 129 7.27 10.37 18.46
N PRO A 130 7.18 11.54 19.14
CA PRO A 130 5.96 12.34 19.21
C PRO A 130 5.45 12.79 17.84
N GLU A 131 6.35 13.02 16.89
CA GLU A 131 6.01 13.50 15.53
C GLU A 131 5.29 12.45 14.67
N LEU A 132 5.32 11.19 15.06
CA LEU A 132 4.55 10.13 14.42
C LEU A 132 3.13 10.02 14.96
N ARG A 133 2.82 10.70 16.07
CA ARG A 133 1.47 10.74 16.64
C ARG A 133 0.57 11.58 15.74
N SER A 134 -0.60 11.08 15.45
CA SER A 134 -1.61 11.85 14.73
C SER A 134 -2.14 12.98 15.63
N THR A 135 -2.32 14.15 15.04
CA THR A 135 -2.85 15.30 15.78
C THR A 135 -4.38 15.33 15.80
N ASN A 136 -5.06 14.85 14.74
CA ASN A 136 -6.52 14.99 14.62
C ASN A 136 -7.24 13.80 13.97
N GLU A 137 -6.54 12.94 13.20
CA GLU A 137 -7.21 11.92 12.35
C GLU A 137 -7.09 10.49 12.90
N GLY A 138 -6.40 10.28 14.03
CA GLY A 138 -6.18 8.93 14.59
C GLY A 138 -5.20 8.07 13.77
N PHE A 139 -4.69 8.57 12.65
CA PHE A 139 -3.66 7.93 11.84
C PHE A 139 -2.77 8.95 11.13
N SER A 140 -1.58 8.52 10.72
CA SER A 140 -0.66 9.28 9.87
C SER A 140 -0.26 8.45 8.66
N LEU A 141 -0.33 9.05 7.47
CA LEU A 141 0.13 8.46 6.22
C LEU A 141 1.51 9.03 5.89
N LEU A 142 2.51 8.15 5.81
CA LEU A 142 3.90 8.49 5.55
C LEU A 142 4.31 7.93 4.18
N PRO A 143 4.48 8.77 3.14
CA PRO A 143 5.14 8.32 1.92
C PRO A 143 6.60 7.98 2.26
N LEU A 144 7.08 6.85 1.76
CA LEU A 144 8.45 6.39 1.99
C LEU A 144 9.23 6.40 0.67
N THR A 145 10.55 6.48 0.78
CA THR A 145 11.49 6.14 -0.30
C THR A 145 11.85 4.66 -0.22
N HIS A 146 12.53 4.10 -1.22
CA HIS A 146 12.97 2.71 -1.17
C HIS A 146 14.10 2.47 -0.16
N SER A 147 14.89 3.50 0.15
CA SER A 147 16.08 3.39 1.00
C SER A 147 15.84 2.77 2.39
N PRO A 148 14.76 3.12 3.13
CA PRO A 148 14.55 2.58 4.48
C PRO A 148 13.97 1.15 4.50
N LEU A 149 13.47 0.60 3.38
CA LEU A 149 12.72 -0.65 3.37
C LEU A 149 13.54 -1.84 3.85
N ASP A 150 14.81 -1.92 3.43
CA ASP A 150 15.72 -3.00 3.87
C ASP A 150 16.02 -2.92 5.36
N PHE A 151 16.17 -1.71 5.91
CA PHE A 151 16.34 -1.52 7.34
C PHE A 151 15.08 -1.95 8.11
N LEU A 152 13.91 -1.52 7.68
CA LEU A 152 12.63 -1.90 8.29
C LEU A 152 12.42 -3.41 8.24
N ALA A 153 12.75 -4.06 7.11
CA ALA A 153 12.70 -5.52 6.99
C ALA A 153 13.62 -6.22 7.99
N ARG A 154 14.88 -5.74 8.17
CA ARG A 154 15.81 -6.28 9.18
C ARG A 154 15.29 -6.10 10.60
N VAL A 155 14.76 -4.93 10.94
CA VAL A 155 14.15 -4.68 12.26
C VAL A 155 12.99 -5.65 12.49
N HIS A 156 12.14 -5.89 11.48
CA HIS A 156 11.04 -6.84 11.58
C HIS A 156 11.53 -8.27 11.85
N VAL A 157 12.57 -8.71 11.12
CA VAL A 157 13.21 -10.02 11.34
C VAL A 157 13.76 -10.11 12.77
N GLN A 158 14.41 -9.05 13.26
CA GLN A 158 14.95 -9.03 14.61
C GLN A 158 13.83 -9.11 15.67
N CYS A 159 12.75 -8.36 15.53
CA CYS A 159 11.59 -8.48 16.42
C CYS A 159 11.05 -9.91 16.49
N ARG A 160 10.96 -10.62 15.33
CA ARG A 160 10.52 -12.03 15.29
C ARG A 160 11.45 -12.97 16.05
N LYS A 161 12.75 -12.71 16.00
CA LYS A 161 13.75 -13.51 16.76
C LYS A 161 13.62 -13.22 18.27
N GLU A 162 13.57 -11.95 18.65
CA GLU A 162 13.51 -11.53 20.05
C GLU A 162 12.30 -12.12 20.78
N VAL A 163 11.11 -12.06 20.20
CA VAL A 163 9.89 -12.59 20.85
C VAL A 163 9.91 -14.09 21.07
N SER A 164 10.84 -14.80 20.42
CA SER A 164 11.04 -16.24 20.60
C SER A 164 12.02 -16.58 21.71
N LEU A 165 12.72 -15.59 22.28
CA LEU A 165 13.66 -15.78 23.35
C LEU A 165 12.95 -15.77 24.71
N ALA A 166 13.46 -16.56 25.65
CA ALA A 166 13.02 -16.56 27.05
C ALA A 166 14.08 -15.84 27.90
N ASP A 167 14.32 -14.55 27.59
CA ASP A 167 15.34 -13.75 28.24
C ASP A 167 14.75 -12.46 28.83
N ALA A 168 15.24 -12.06 30.00
CA ALA A 168 14.76 -10.86 30.70
C ALA A 168 15.05 -9.55 29.95
N SER A 169 16.03 -9.55 29.00
CA SER A 169 16.37 -8.39 28.17
C SER A 169 15.42 -8.16 27.00
N VAL A 170 14.56 -9.15 26.67
CA VAL A 170 13.67 -9.09 25.50
C VAL A 170 12.78 -7.83 25.48
N PRO A 171 12.09 -7.44 26.57
CA PRO A 171 11.28 -6.21 26.56
C PRO A 171 12.11 -4.95 26.25
N ALA A 172 13.29 -4.82 26.82
CA ALA A 172 14.17 -3.67 26.58
C ALA A 172 14.68 -3.65 25.12
N THR A 173 15.09 -4.80 24.59
CA THR A 173 15.52 -4.93 23.19
C THR A 173 14.38 -4.57 22.22
N LEU A 174 13.17 -5.03 22.49
CA LEU A 174 12.00 -4.71 21.66
C LEU A 174 11.68 -3.21 21.70
N VAL A 175 11.77 -2.54 22.85
CA VAL A 175 11.62 -1.06 22.95
C VAL A 175 12.66 -0.35 22.11
N ALA A 176 13.94 -0.77 22.18
CA ALA A 176 15.01 -0.17 21.37
C ALA A 176 14.75 -0.36 19.86
N LEU A 177 14.32 -1.55 19.43
CA LEU A 177 13.97 -1.84 18.03
C LEU A 177 12.80 -0.98 17.56
N ARG A 178 11.77 -0.78 18.41
CA ARG A 178 10.66 0.13 18.13
C ARG A 178 11.14 1.55 17.90
N THR A 179 11.95 2.09 18.82
CA THR A 179 12.49 3.45 18.70
C THR A 179 13.31 3.64 17.42
N LEU A 180 14.17 2.67 17.08
CA LEU A 180 14.94 2.69 15.83
C LEU A 180 14.02 2.69 14.59
N MET A 181 12.98 1.85 14.59
CA MET A 181 11.98 1.80 13.53
C MET A 181 11.26 3.14 13.38
N GLU A 182 10.77 3.71 14.47
CA GLU A 182 10.05 4.98 14.47
C GLU A 182 10.91 6.14 13.98
N VAL A 183 12.16 6.22 14.44
CA VAL A 183 13.11 7.25 13.97
C VAL A 183 13.37 7.11 12.47
N GLU A 184 13.51 5.88 11.97
CA GLU A 184 13.73 5.66 10.54
C GLU A 184 12.49 6.00 9.72
N LEU A 185 11.30 5.66 10.16
CA LEU A 185 10.04 6.07 9.53
C LEU A 185 9.92 7.59 9.46
N LEU A 186 10.25 8.30 10.54
CA LEU A 186 10.23 9.74 10.57
C LEU A 186 11.27 10.36 9.61
N ARG A 187 12.49 9.85 9.59
CA ARG A 187 13.54 10.29 8.66
C ARG A 187 13.13 10.08 7.23
N ALA A 188 12.60 8.89 6.93
CA ALA A 188 12.14 8.52 5.58
C ALA A 188 10.99 9.41 5.10
N SER A 189 10.06 9.76 5.99
CA SER A 189 8.94 10.65 5.64
C SER A 189 9.35 12.10 5.41
N ARG A 190 10.48 12.53 6.01
CA ARG A 190 11.05 13.88 5.86
C ARG A 190 12.13 13.96 4.80
N ALA A 191 12.64 12.80 4.35
CA ALA A 191 13.67 12.77 3.33
C ALA A 191 13.14 13.44 2.06
N THR A 192 13.90 14.36 1.52
CA THR A 192 13.63 14.86 0.16
C THR A 192 13.74 13.66 -0.76
N PRO A 193 12.69 13.36 -1.55
CA PRO A 193 12.72 12.21 -2.44
C PRO A 193 13.98 12.27 -3.31
N ALA A 194 14.69 11.16 -3.46
CA ALA A 194 15.80 11.09 -4.40
C ALA A 194 15.29 11.49 -5.79
N ALA A 195 16.17 12.02 -6.64
CA ALA A 195 15.78 12.42 -8.00
C ALA A 195 15.07 11.28 -8.76
N GLY A 196 15.43 10.01 -8.45
CA GLY A 196 14.75 8.82 -8.94
C GLY A 196 13.32 8.68 -8.43
N ASP A 197 13.07 8.95 -7.16
CA ASP A 197 11.74 8.85 -6.53
C ASP A 197 10.81 9.95 -7.05
N ILE A 198 11.31 11.18 -7.20
CA ILE A 198 10.57 12.30 -7.81
C ILE A 198 10.20 11.93 -9.25
N ARG A 199 11.16 11.40 -10.00
CA ARG A 199 10.96 10.99 -11.40
C ARG A 199 9.95 9.84 -11.50
N TRP A 200 9.98 8.89 -10.56
CA TRP A 200 9.01 7.81 -10.50
C TRP A 200 7.61 8.31 -10.17
N ALA A 201 7.46 9.22 -9.21
CA ALA A 201 6.18 9.85 -8.89
C ALA A 201 5.61 10.65 -10.08
N LEU A 202 6.46 11.40 -10.79
CA LEU A 202 6.08 12.09 -12.03
C LEU A 202 5.65 11.10 -13.12
N THR A 203 6.37 9.98 -13.25
CA THR A 203 6.05 8.90 -14.19
C THR A 203 4.68 8.30 -13.89
N GLN A 204 4.41 7.96 -12.64
CA GLN A 204 3.11 7.40 -12.23
C GLN A 204 1.97 8.39 -12.44
N SER A 205 2.17 9.67 -12.08
CA SER A 205 1.17 10.71 -12.30
C SER A 205 0.88 10.92 -13.79
N TRP A 206 1.92 10.94 -14.63
CA TRP A 206 1.78 11.08 -16.08
C TRP A 206 1.06 9.87 -16.68
N LEU A 207 1.43 8.64 -16.30
CA LEU A 207 0.78 7.42 -16.76
C LEU A 207 -0.71 7.39 -16.42
N GLY A 208 -1.07 7.76 -15.20
CA GLY A 208 -2.47 7.81 -14.75
C GLY A 208 -3.33 8.79 -15.58
N LYS A 209 -2.74 9.92 -16.00
CA LYS A 209 -3.42 10.93 -16.84
C LYS A 209 -3.47 10.55 -18.32
N ASN A 210 -2.64 9.63 -18.76
CA ASN A 210 -2.44 9.31 -20.18
C ASN A 210 -2.81 7.86 -20.54
N LEU A 211 -3.75 7.27 -19.81
CA LEU A 211 -4.19 5.88 -20.04
C LEU A 211 -4.77 5.64 -21.43
N ALA A 212 -5.32 6.66 -22.09
CA ALA A 212 -5.85 6.56 -23.46
C ALA A 212 -4.77 6.46 -24.54
N LEU A 213 -3.51 6.82 -24.27
CA LEU A 213 -2.44 6.82 -25.28
C LEU A 213 -2.16 5.42 -25.82
N ARG A 214 -1.97 5.32 -27.15
CA ARG A 214 -1.56 4.08 -27.84
C ARG A 214 -0.06 3.87 -27.83
N ALA A 215 0.71 4.91 -28.15
CA ALA A 215 2.17 4.89 -28.19
C ALA A 215 2.80 5.42 -26.89
N THR A 216 2.48 4.77 -25.77
CA THR A 216 2.79 5.28 -24.42
C THR A 216 4.28 5.30 -24.13
N VAL A 217 5.05 4.28 -24.55
CA VAL A 217 6.49 4.20 -24.26
C VAL A 217 7.27 5.32 -24.92
N PRO A 218 7.12 5.59 -26.24
CA PRO A 218 7.75 6.75 -26.87
C PRO A 218 7.36 8.07 -26.23
N ALA A 219 6.06 8.30 -25.99
CA ALA A 219 5.58 9.55 -25.36
C ALA A 219 6.10 9.73 -23.93
N LEU A 220 6.29 8.64 -23.19
CA LEU A 220 6.90 8.69 -21.86
C LEU A 220 8.41 8.95 -21.92
N CYS A 221 9.12 8.41 -22.94
CA CYS A 221 10.51 8.75 -23.21
C CYS A 221 10.68 10.26 -23.45
N ASP A 222 9.83 10.82 -24.29
CA ASP A 222 9.83 12.25 -24.60
C ASP A 222 9.53 13.10 -23.36
N TYR A 223 8.50 12.71 -22.58
CA TYR A 223 8.13 13.40 -21.35
C TYR A 223 9.24 13.43 -20.30
N LEU A 224 9.93 12.31 -20.11
CA LEU A 224 11.01 12.18 -19.12
C LEU A 224 12.39 12.57 -19.62
N GLY A 225 12.54 12.86 -20.93
CA GLY A 225 13.83 13.11 -21.56
C GLY A 225 14.77 11.90 -21.50
N MET A 226 14.23 10.68 -21.63
CA MET A 226 14.97 9.42 -21.49
C MET A 226 15.04 8.62 -22.78
N ALA A 227 16.20 8.02 -23.05
CA ALA A 227 16.29 7.00 -24.10
C ALA A 227 15.49 5.73 -23.70
N PRO A 228 14.95 4.95 -24.67
CA PRO A 228 14.14 3.75 -24.36
C PRO A 228 14.85 2.71 -23.50
N SER A 229 16.15 2.52 -23.67
CA SER A 229 16.96 1.60 -22.85
C SER A 229 17.08 2.07 -21.40
N THR A 230 17.27 3.38 -21.20
CA THR A 230 17.32 4.01 -19.87
C THR A 230 15.97 3.90 -19.16
N LEU A 231 14.88 4.17 -19.90
CA LEU A 231 13.52 4.01 -19.37
C LEU A 231 13.23 2.56 -18.99
N SER A 232 13.66 1.58 -19.80
CA SER A 232 13.48 0.16 -19.49
C SER A 232 14.19 -0.25 -18.20
N ARG A 233 15.45 0.19 -18.02
CA ARG A 233 16.21 -0.05 -16.77
C ARG A 233 15.55 0.63 -15.59
N PHE A 234 15.15 1.87 -15.73
CA PHE A 234 14.45 2.63 -14.69
C PHE A 234 13.16 1.93 -14.23
N PHE A 235 12.36 1.37 -15.14
CA PHE A 235 11.17 0.60 -14.78
C PHE A 235 11.47 -0.74 -14.13
N LEU A 236 12.54 -1.43 -14.55
CA LEU A 236 12.99 -2.65 -13.90
C LEU A 236 13.42 -2.38 -12.45
N ASP A 237 14.16 -1.30 -12.23
CA ASP A 237 14.61 -0.89 -10.90
C ASP A 237 13.45 -0.46 -9.99
N GLN A 238 12.48 0.32 -10.53
CA GLN A 238 11.38 0.90 -9.75
C GLN A 238 10.15 -0.01 -9.61
N ALA A 239 9.86 -0.85 -10.60
CA ALA A 239 8.63 -1.64 -10.67
C ALA A 239 8.85 -3.13 -10.97
N GLY A 240 10.10 -3.57 -11.13
CA GLY A 240 10.42 -4.97 -11.42
C GLY A 240 9.89 -5.46 -12.77
N THR A 241 9.50 -4.56 -13.69
CA THR A 241 8.91 -4.92 -14.98
C THR A 241 9.22 -3.89 -16.06
N THR A 242 8.92 -4.19 -17.33
CA THR A 242 9.14 -3.26 -18.43
C THR A 242 8.05 -2.17 -18.51
N PRO A 243 8.34 -0.97 -19.06
CA PRO A 243 7.36 0.12 -19.20
C PRO A 243 6.07 -0.30 -19.87
N GLY A 244 6.16 -1.06 -20.97
CA GLY A 244 4.99 -1.52 -21.72
C GLY A 244 4.11 -2.49 -20.93
N LYS A 245 4.71 -3.44 -20.19
CA LYS A 245 3.99 -4.34 -19.31
C LYS A 245 3.32 -3.59 -18.16
N TYR A 246 4.05 -2.66 -17.54
CA TYR A 246 3.53 -1.83 -16.45
C TYR A 246 2.32 -1.02 -16.89
N PHE A 247 2.41 -0.33 -18.04
CA PHE A 247 1.31 0.48 -18.57
C PHE A 247 0.11 -0.36 -18.99
N ARG A 248 0.35 -1.53 -19.60
CA ARG A 248 -0.73 -2.46 -19.93
C ARG A 248 -1.48 -2.90 -18.66
N GLN A 249 -0.75 -3.17 -17.58
CA GLN A 249 -1.35 -3.51 -16.29
C GLN A 249 -2.25 -2.38 -15.78
N LEU A 250 -1.73 -1.14 -15.75
CA LEU A 250 -2.51 0.02 -15.31
C LEU A 250 -3.81 0.18 -16.10
N LYS A 251 -3.77 -0.02 -17.44
CA LYS A 251 -4.98 0.03 -18.28
C LYS A 251 -5.99 -1.04 -17.90
N LEU A 252 -5.54 -2.25 -17.64
CA LEU A 252 -6.42 -3.36 -17.28
C LEU A 252 -7.02 -3.20 -15.88
N ASP A 253 -6.24 -2.71 -14.94
CA ASP A 253 -6.72 -2.41 -13.60
C ASP A 253 -7.79 -1.30 -13.61
N GLU A 254 -7.56 -0.25 -14.41
CA GLU A 254 -8.55 0.81 -14.60
C GLU A 254 -9.79 0.32 -15.36
N ALA A 255 -9.63 -0.55 -16.38
CA ALA A 255 -10.75 -1.15 -17.08
C ALA A 255 -11.65 -1.96 -16.13
N ARG A 256 -11.05 -2.76 -15.25
CA ARG A 256 -11.81 -3.51 -14.23
C ARG A 256 -12.54 -2.57 -13.29
N ARG A 257 -11.87 -1.54 -12.80
CA ARG A 257 -12.50 -0.55 -11.93
C ARG A 257 -13.72 0.09 -12.58
N LEU A 258 -13.59 0.56 -13.83
CA LEU A 258 -14.69 1.17 -14.57
C LEU A 258 -15.87 0.22 -14.78
N ILE A 259 -15.59 -1.05 -15.12
CA ILE A 259 -16.63 -2.04 -15.44
C ILE A 259 -17.27 -2.58 -14.16
N GLU A 260 -16.47 -3.00 -13.18
CA GLU A 260 -16.97 -3.74 -12.00
C GLU A 260 -17.46 -2.81 -10.89
N GLN A 261 -16.87 -1.62 -10.75
CA GLN A 261 -17.22 -0.69 -9.67
C GLN A 261 -18.10 0.46 -10.15
N ASP A 262 -17.79 1.06 -11.32
CA ASP A 262 -18.52 2.20 -11.85
C ASP A 262 -19.65 1.76 -12.82
N GLY A 263 -19.80 0.46 -13.13
CA GLY A 263 -20.87 -0.08 -13.94
C GLY A 263 -20.78 0.27 -15.44
N TRP A 264 -19.59 0.63 -15.93
CA TRP A 264 -19.43 0.99 -17.34
C TRP A 264 -19.59 -0.21 -18.26
N GLN A 265 -20.19 0.03 -19.43
CA GLN A 265 -20.16 -0.96 -20.50
C GLN A 265 -18.71 -1.15 -21.01
N VAL A 266 -18.35 -2.41 -21.33
CA VAL A 266 -17.02 -2.76 -21.86
C VAL A 266 -16.63 -1.90 -23.08
N LYS A 267 -17.59 -1.57 -23.95
CA LYS A 267 -17.37 -0.71 -25.13
C LYS A 267 -16.96 0.71 -24.72
N ALA A 268 -17.59 1.29 -23.71
CA ALA A 268 -17.29 2.61 -23.21
C ALA A 268 -15.91 2.64 -22.52
N ALA A 269 -15.62 1.66 -21.68
CA ALA A 269 -14.32 1.52 -21.03
C ALA A 269 -13.18 1.32 -22.05
N ALA A 270 -13.39 0.50 -23.07
CA ALA A 270 -12.42 0.31 -24.15
C ALA A 270 -12.11 1.61 -24.89
N HIS A 271 -13.12 2.37 -25.26
CA HIS A 271 -12.94 3.67 -25.93
C HIS A 271 -12.20 4.66 -25.01
N HIS A 272 -12.61 4.78 -23.75
CA HIS A 272 -11.97 5.66 -22.75
C HIS A 272 -10.49 5.34 -22.57
N LEU A 273 -10.12 4.06 -22.59
CA LEU A 273 -8.72 3.62 -22.42
C LEU A 273 -7.94 3.53 -23.75
N GLY A 274 -8.50 4.04 -24.85
CA GLY A 274 -7.83 4.14 -26.14
C GLY A 274 -7.66 2.81 -26.89
N TYR A 275 -8.45 1.77 -26.56
CA TYR A 275 -8.53 0.55 -27.37
C TYR A 275 -9.26 0.82 -28.68
N LYS A 276 -8.78 0.22 -29.78
CA LYS A 276 -9.42 0.37 -31.09
C LYS A 276 -10.79 -0.32 -31.14
N HIS A 277 -10.89 -1.50 -30.50
CA HIS A 277 -12.11 -2.29 -30.47
C HIS A 277 -12.38 -2.81 -29.04
N ALA A 278 -13.65 -2.93 -28.66
CA ALA A 278 -14.06 -3.48 -27.37
C ALA A 278 -13.56 -4.93 -27.16
N ASN A 279 -13.50 -5.71 -28.26
CA ASN A 279 -13.00 -7.07 -28.24
C ASN A 279 -11.52 -7.18 -27.83
N ASP A 280 -10.71 -6.16 -28.14
CA ASP A 280 -9.30 -6.14 -27.73
C ASP A 280 -9.16 -6.01 -26.22
N LEU A 281 -9.97 -5.15 -25.60
CA LEU A 281 -10.05 -5.05 -24.14
C LEU A 281 -10.57 -6.35 -23.51
N SER A 282 -11.66 -6.91 -24.03
CA SER A 282 -12.24 -8.16 -23.50
C SER A 282 -11.24 -9.32 -23.57
N ARG A 283 -10.49 -9.43 -24.67
CA ARG A 283 -9.42 -10.42 -24.82
C ARG A 283 -8.28 -10.17 -23.83
N ALA A 284 -7.86 -8.92 -23.68
CA ALA A 284 -6.80 -8.56 -22.76
C ALA A 284 -7.18 -8.85 -21.30
N LEU A 285 -8.41 -8.60 -20.90
CA LEU A 285 -8.93 -8.92 -19.57
C LEU A 285 -8.95 -10.44 -19.30
N ARG A 286 -9.37 -11.26 -20.26
CA ARG A 286 -9.34 -12.73 -20.15
C ARG A 286 -7.93 -13.28 -20.04
N THR A 287 -7.05 -12.92 -20.97
CA THR A 287 -5.66 -13.42 -21.00
C THR A 287 -4.88 -13.06 -19.73
N PHE A 288 -5.28 -12.00 -19.08
CA PHE A 288 -4.66 -11.55 -17.84
C PHE A 288 -5.17 -12.31 -16.61
N GLY A 289 -6.46 -12.68 -16.61
CA GLY A 289 -7.07 -13.53 -15.56
C GLY A 289 -6.57 -14.98 -15.61
N GLU A 290 -6.33 -15.53 -16.81
CA GLU A 290 -5.86 -16.91 -16.99
C GLU A 290 -4.40 -17.13 -16.60
N LYS A 291 -3.54 -16.10 -16.70
CA LYS A 291 -2.12 -16.22 -16.30
C LYS A 291 -1.88 -16.12 -14.80
N ASP A 292 -2.84 -15.61 -14.05
CA ASP A 292 -2.79 -15.48 -12.59
C ASP A 292 -3.66 -16.55 -11.89
N ALA A 293 -4.32 -17.47 -12.64
CA ALA A 293 -5.01 -18.61 -12.06
C ALA A 293 -4.00 -19.68 -11.62
N PRO A 294 -4.15 -20.26 -10.41
CA PRO A 294 -3.32 -21.40 -10.01
C PRO A 294 -3.55 -22.57 -10.98
N PRO A 295 -2.51 -23.38 -11.25
CA PRO A 295 -2.69 -24.54 -12.12
C PRO A 295 -3.79 -25.45 -11.55
N PRO A 296 -4.61 -26.07 -12.40
CA PRO A 296 -5.66 -26.98 -11.95
C PRO A 296 -5.02 -28.08 -11.11
N SER A 297 -5.52 -28.26 -9.88
CA SER A 297 -5.13 -29.35 -9.01
C SER A 297 -5.43 -30.66 -9.77
N VAL A 298 -4.38 -31.37 -10.16
CA VAL A 298 -4.48 -32.73 -10.66
C VAL A 298 -5.00 -33.58 -9.51
N GLN A 299 -6.28 -33.92 -9.56
CA GLN A 299 -6.87 -34.95 -8.71
C GLN A 299 -6.32 -36.28 -9.23
N ALA A 300 -5.48 -36.92 -8.41
CA ALA A 300 -5.13 -38.33 -8.54
C ALA A 300 -5.99 -39.15 -7.59
#